data_3619c4ff3de59386befca5ba372c988a
#
_entry.id   3619c4ff3de59386befca5ba372c988a
#
_cell.length_a   1.000
_cell.length_b   1.000
_cell.length_c   1.000
_cell.angle_alpha   90.00
_cell.angle_beta   90.00
_cell.angle_gamma   90.00
#
_symmetry.space_group_name_H-M   'P 1'
#
loop_
_entity.id
_entity.type
_entity.pdbx_description
1 polymer ?
#
loop_
_entity_poly.entity_id
_entity_poly.type
_entity_poly.pdbx_seq_one_letter_code
_entity_poly.pdbx_strand_id
1 'polypeptide(L)'
;MAITRAEDVITVPGQAPPPAEWELLDRRQMVELILPGAAIGLLGGVIAGGLAAGGGLSLGLSMFSAIALGVPLAAVGAFYEILLARGRVPLGMLTPAAIVWAVGFPAVRITHAALISVFAGEAVAVPFGWVDFIVYNIILSVPFAIGFWWLHENFAPRWWMYIADHNPVAAQYMKVLVSSVRERQRHMPQGRARGMAGMQERRLRRRNKL
;
A
#
# COMPACT_ATOMS: atom_id res chain seq x y z
N MET A 1 -4.74 -43.26 -1.77
CA MET A 1 -5.14 -41.85 -1.91
C MET A 1 -4.24 -41.03 -0.99
N ALA A 2 -3.15 -40.46 -1.48
CA ALA A 2 -2.15 -39.76 -0.68
C ALA A 2 -2.66 -38.35 -0.42
N ILE A 3 -2.93 -38.01 0.84
CA ILE A 3 -3.24 -36.66 1.29
C ILE A 3 -1.90 -35.89 1.25
N THR A 4 -1.68 -35.11 0.20
CA THR A 4 -0.55 -34.19 0.11
C THR A 4 -0.73 -33.17 1.23
N ARG A 5 0.13 -33.22 2.25
CA ARG A 5 0.14 -32.23 3.33
C ARG A 5 0.44 -30.84 2.73
N ALA A 6 -0.36 -29.86 3.09
CA ALA A 6 -0.21 -28.45 2.70
C ALA A 6 1.12 -27.80 3.18
N GLU A 7 2.02 -28.57 3.77
CA GLU A 7 3.29 -28.11 4.37
C GLU A 7 4.46 -28.01 3.38
N ASP A 8 4.33 -28.58 2.17
CA ASP A 8 5.46 -28.71 1.23
C ASP A 8 5.46 -27.69 0.08
N VAL A 9 4.64 -26.64 0.12
CA VAL A 9 4.73 -25.55 -0.85
C VAL A 9 5.93 -24.69 -0.47
N ILE A 10 7.10 -25.02 -1.04
CA ILE A 10 8.28 -24.14 -0.99
C ILE A 10 7.93 -22.86 -1.73
N THR A 11 7.55 -21.84 -0.98
CA THR A 11 7.33 -20.50 -1.54
C THR A 11 8.68 -19.89 -1.89
N VAL A 12 8.96 -19.80 -3.18
CA VAL A 12 10.15 -19.11 -3.69
C VAL A 12 10.04 -17.62 -3.32
N PRO A 13 11.11 -17.00 -2.76
CA PRO A 13 11.09 -15.57 -2.46
C PRO A 13 10.71 -14.75 -3.69
N GLY A 14 9.70 -13.88 -3.56
CA GLY A 14 9.18 -13.07 -4.66
C GLY A 14 8.01 -13.68 -5.42
N GLN A 15 7.59 -14.91 -5.15
CA GLN A 15 6.32 -15.43 -5.66
C GLN A 15 5.16 -14.92 -4.80
N ALA A 16 4.10 -14.52 -5.50
CA ALA A 16 2.82 -14.22 -4.86
C ALA A 16 2.31 -15.48 -4.13
N PRO A 17 1.71 -15.36 -2.95
CA PRO A 17 1.07 -16.49 -2.30
C PRO A 17 0.02 -17.13 -3.22
N PRO A 18 -0.18 -18.45 -3.18
CA PRO A 18 -1.16 -19.11 -4.02
C PRO A 18 -2.56 -18.52 -3.80
N PRO A 19 -3.37 -18.33 -4.87
CA PRO A 19 -4.64 -17.59 -4.84
C PRO A 19 -5.78 -18.26 -4.04
N ALA A 20 -5.50 -19.36 -3.36
CA ALA A 20 -6.53 -20.30 -2.92
C ALA A 20 -7.42 -19.83 -1.77
N GLU A 21 -7.03 -18.85 -0.96
CA GLU A 21 -7.76 -18.56 0.28
C GLU A 21 -8.56 -17.24 0.23
N TRP A 22 -8.31 -16.38 -0.75
CA TRP A 22 -9.00 -15.09 -0.83
C TRP A 22 -10.52 -15.26 -1.13
N GLU A 23 -10.93 -16.32 -1.85
CA GLU A 23 -12.33 -16.61 -2.18
C GLU A 23 -13.14 -17.08 -0.95
N LEU A 24 -12.44 -17.52 0.08
CA LEU A 24 -13.04 -17.99 1.34
C LEU A 24 -13.22 -16.86 2.37
N LEU A 25 -12.71 -15.65 2.07
CA LEU A 25 -12.80 -14.51 2.98
C LEU A 25 -14.25 -14.04 3.13
N ASP A 26 -14.66 -13.83 4.36
CA ASP A 26 -15.89 -13.10 4.64
C ASP A 26 -15.74 -11.59 4.36
N ARG A 27 -16.84 -10.85 4.37
CA ARG A 27 -16.82 -9.41 4.09
C ARG A 27 -15.94 -8.62 5.06
N ARG A 28 -15.90 -9.01 6.32
CA ARG A 28 -15.11 -8.35 7.35
C ARG A 28 -13.63 -8.56 7.09
N GLN A 29 -13.23 -9.82 6.87
CA GLN A 29 -11.85 -10.18 6.57
C GLN A 29 -11.35 -9.49 5.30
N MET A 30 -12.20 -9.35 4.27
CA MET A 30 -11.87 -8.61 3.05
C MET A 30 -11.67 -7.13 3.32
N VAL A 31 -12.55 -6.48 4.10
CA VAL A 31 -12.39 -5.07 4.48
C VAL A 31 -11.12 -4.87 5.30
N GLU A 32 -10.84 -5.74 6.26
CA GLU A 32 -9.61 -5.68 7.06
C GLU A 32 -8.35 -5.81 6.20
N LEU A 33 -8.40 -6.65 5.17
CA LEU A 33 -7.26 -6.88 4.29
C LEU A 33 -6.94 -5.67 3.39
N ILE A 34 -7.96 -4.98 2.88
CA ILE A 34 -7.79 -3.81 1.99
C ILE A 34 -7.49 -2.51 2.75
N LEU A 35 -7.62 -2.51 4.07
CA LEU A 35 -7.50 -1.30 4.89
C LEU A 35 -6.15 -0.58 4.75
N PRO A 36 -4.97 -1.25 4.71
CA PRO A 36 -3.69 -0.55 4.58
C PRO A 36 -3.62 0.33 3.33
N GLY A 37 -3.93 -0.23 2.17
CA GLY A 37 -3.91 0.51 0.91
C GLY A 37 -4.94 1.64 0.87
N ALA A 38 -6.16 1.37 1.35
CA ALA A 38 -7.22 2.38 1.44
C ALA A 38 -6.83 3.54 2.37
N ALA A 39 -6.27 3.24 3.55
CA ALA A 39 -5.85 4.26 4.51
C ALA A 39 -4.74 5.17 3.96
N ILE A 40 -3.77 4.60 3.22
CA ILE A 40 -2.71 5.39 2.57
C ILE A 40 -3.31 6.31 1.51
N GLY A 41 -4.28 5.83 0.72
CA GLY A 41 -5.00 6.65 -0.25
C GLY A 41 -5.76 7.81 0.39
N LEU A 42 -6.51 7.55 1.48
CA LEU A 42 -7.19 8.58 2.26
C LEU A 42 -6.22 9.62 2.81
N LEU A 43 -5.08 9.18 3.34
CA LEU A 43 -4.03 10.07 3.83
C LEU A 43 -3.55 11.02 2.73
N GLY A 44 -3.39 10.56 1.48
CA GLY A 44 -3.08 11.38 0.34
C GLY A 44 -4.10 12.50 0.11
N GLY A 45 -5.39 12.21 0.23
CA GLY A 45 -6.47 13.18 0.17
C GLY A 45 -6.41 14.22 1.31
N VAL A 46 -6.16 13.78 2.55
CA VAL A 46 -6.02 14.66 3.72
C VAL A 46 -4.85 15.62 3.54
N ILE A 47 -3.70 15.12 3.07
CA ILE A 47 -2.52 15.95 2.80
C ILE A 47 -2.86 17.00 1.72
N ALA A 48 -3.51 16.60 0.64
CA ALA A 48 -3.87 17.51 -0.45
C ALA A 48 -4.85 18.58 0.02
N GLY A 49 -5.87 18.23 0.81
CA GLY A 49 -6.80 19.20 1.41
C GLY A 49 -6.12 20.14 2.39
N GLY A 50 -5.19 19.65 3.21
CA GLY A 50 -4.38 20.48 4.11
C GLY A 50 -3.51 21.48 3.35
N LEU A 51 -2.88 21.06 2.24
CA LEU A 51 -2.11 21.95 1.36
C LEU A 51 -3.01 22.98 0.70
N ALA A 52 -4.22 22.61 0.28
CA ALA A 52 -5.21 23.53 -0.31
C ALA A 52 -5.64 24.62 0.68
N ALA A 53 -5.91 24.23 1.95
CA ALA A 53 -6.21 25.18 3.03
C ALA A 53 -5.03 26.10 3.32
N GLY A 54 -3.81 25.57 3.40
CA GLY A 54 -2.59 26.35 3.57
C GLY A 54 -2.29 27.28 2.41
N GLY A 55 -2.74 26.93 1.19
CA GLY A 55 -2.69 27.77 0.00
C GLY A 55 -3.77 28.84 -0.09
N GLY A 56 -4.64 28.98 0.94
CA GLY A 56 -5.63 30.03 1.04
C GLY A 56 -7.02 29.67 0.49
N LEU A 57 -7.28 28.41 0.14
CA LEU A 57 -8.65 27.99 -0.18
C LEU A 57 -9.54 28.00 1.07
N SER A 58 -10.82 28.29 0.91
CA SER A 58 -11.77 28.22 2.01
C SER A 58 -11.77 26.81 2.64
N LEU A 59 -12.02 26.72 3.94
CA LEU A 59 -12.02 25.45 4.66
C LEU A 59 -13.02 24.46 4.04
N GLY A 60 -14.22 24.92 3.67
CA GLY A 60 -15.23 24.07 3.02
C GLY A 60 -14.75 23.45 1.71
N LEU A 61 -14.14 24.26 0.83
CA LEU A 61 -13.60 23.77 -0.43
C LEU A 61 -12.40 22.84 -0.22
N SER A 62 -11.55 23.14 0.75
CA SER A 62 -10.40 22.29 1.10
C SER A 62 -10.84 20.93 1.65
N MET A 63 -11.86 20.89 2.51
CA MET A 63 -12.44 19.63 3.01
C MET A 63 -13.11 18.84 1.89
N PHE A 64 -13.90 19.51 1.02
CA PHE A 64 -14.50 18.86 -0.13
C PHE A 64 -13.43 18.28 -1.05
N SER A 65 -12.37 19.04 -1.35
CA SER A 65 -11.24 18.59 -2.17
C SER A 65 -10.52 17.40 -1.54
N ALA A 66 -10.33 17.41 -0.20
CA ALA A 66 -9.74 16.27 0.53
C ALA A 66 -10.54 14.97 0.34
N ILE A 67 -11.87 15.06 0.44
CA ILE A 67 -12.77 13.92 0.27
C ILE A 67 -12.82 13.49 -1.20
N ALA A 68 -13.02 14.46 -2.11
CA ALA A 68 -13.14 14.22 -3.55
C ALA A 68 -11.87 13.59 -4.16
N LEU A 69 -10.70 13.83 -3.56
CA LEU A 69 -9.44 13.17 -3.93
C LEU A 69 -9.19 11.91 -3.11
N GLY A 70 -9.38 11.96 -1.80
CA GLY A 70 -9.02 10.89 -0.88
C GLY A 70 -9.83 9.62 -1.07
N VAL A 71 -11.14 9.72 -1.31
CA VAL A 71 -12.00 8.55 -1.52
C VAL A 71 -11.62 7.78 -2.80
N PRO A 72 -11.44 8.40 -3.96
CA PRO A 72 -10.93 7.69 -5.14
C PRO A 72 -9.50 7.15 -4.96
N LEU A 73 -8.59 7.86 -4.28
CA LEU A 73 -7.26 7.33 -3.96
C LEU A 73 -7.34 6.09 -3.07
N ALA A 74 -8.24 6.09 -2.07
CA ALA A 74 -8.49 4.94 -1.22
C ALA A 74 -9.03 3.75 -2.01
N ALA A 75 -9.90 3.98 -2.99
CA ALA A 75 -10.41 2.93 -3.87
C ALA A 75 -9.28 2.29 -4.71
N VAL A 76 -8.35 3.08 -5.25
CA VAL A 76 -7.18 2.56 -5.97
C VAL A 76 -6.24 1.80 -5.03
N GLY A 77 -6.01 2.31 -3.81
CA GLY A 77 -5.21 1.62 -2.80
C GLY A 77 -5.84 0.28 -2.37
N ALA A 78 -7.17 0.25 -2.15
CA ALA A 78 -7.91 -0.98 -1.88
C ALA A 78 -7.84 -1.98 -3.06
N PHE A 79 -7.92 -1.48 -4.29
CA PHE A 79 -7.76 -2.31 -5.49
C PHE A 79 -6.37 -2.95 -5.57
N TYR A 80 -5.32 -2.22 -5.20
CA TYR A 80 -3.97 -2.77 -5.10
C TYR A 80 -3.91 -3.95 -4.10
N GLU A 81 -4.53 -3.82 -2.93
CA GLU A 81 -4.61 -4.91 -1.95
C GLU A 81 -5.38 -6.13 -2.48
N ILE A 82 -6.45 -5.91 -3.24
CA ILE A 82 -7.19 -6.99 -3.89
C ILE A 82 -6.31 -7.72 -4.91
N LEU A 83 -5.47 -7.00 -5.65
CA LEU A 83 -4.51 -7.63 -6.58
C LEU A 83 -3.46 -8.46 -5.83
N LEU A 84 -2.97 -7.96 -4.68
CA LEU A 84 -2.09 -8.71 -3.79
C LEU A 84 -2.77 -9.98 -3.28
N ALA A 85 -4.00 -9.86 -2.75
CA ALA A 85 -4.75 -10.98 -2.20
C ALA A 85 -5.04 -12.07 -3.23
N ARG A 86 -5.27 -11.66 -4.49
CA ARG A 86 -5.44 -12.57 -5.61
C ARG A 86 -4.13 -13.15 -6.16
N GLY A 87 -2.99 -12.83 -5.56
CA GLY A 87 -1.70 -13.29 -6.03
C GLY A 87 -1.29 -12.74 -7.40
N ARG A 88 -1.95 -11.69 -7.90
CA ARG A 88 -1.62 -11.06 -9.19
C ARG A 88 -0.43 -10.11 -9.11
N VAL A 89 -0.10 -9.71 -7.90
CA VAL A 89 1.00 -8.79 -7.61
C VAL A 89 1.86 -9.42 -6.52
N PRO A 90 3.19 -9.52 -6.73
CA PRO A 90 4.10 -10.03 -5.71
C PRO A 90 4.31 -9.00 -4.59
N LEU A 91 4.46 -9.49 -3.36
CA LEU A 91 4.77 -8.68 -2.19
C LEU A 91 6.16 -8.01 -2.31
N GLY A 92 6.27 -6.78 -1.83
CA GLY A 92 7.55 -6.09 -1.71
C GLY A 92 8.12 -5.51 -2.99
N MET A 93 7.41 -5.58 -4.12
CA MET A 93 7.88 -5.05 -5.40
C MET A 93 7.25 -3.70 -5.74
N LEU A 94 8.11 -2.70 -6.05
CA LEU A 94 7.67 -1.37 -6.47
C LEU A 94 6.97 -1.36 -7.85
N THR A 95 7.45 -2.17 -8.81
CA THR A 95 6.97 -2.13 -10.20
C THR A 95 5.45 -2.31 -10.34
N PRO A 96 4.80 -3.30 -9.70
CA PRO A 96 3.35 -3.44 -9.78
C PRO A 96 2.60 -2.25 -9.18
N ALA A 97 3.09 -1.71 -8.06
CA ALA A 97 2.52 -0.50 -7.46
C ALA A 97 2.63 0.68 -8.44
N ALA A 98 3.80 0.85 -9.08
CA ALA A 98 4.00 1.91 -10.08
C ALA A 98 3.03 1.78 -11.26
N ILE A 99 2.77 0.58 -11.78
CA ILE A 99 1.81 0.34 -12.87
C ILE A 99 0.39 0.71 -12.43
N VAL A 100 -0.04 0.23 -11.25
CA VAL A 100 -1.38 0.53 -10.73
C VAL A 100 -1.57 2.05 -10.57
N TRP A 101 -0.56 2.74 -10.04
CA TRP A 101 -0.63 4.18 -9.83
C TRP A 101 -0.44 5.00 -11.10
N ALA A 102 0.30 4.52 -12.11
CA ALA A 102 0.41 5.17 -13.41
C ALA A 102 -0.95 5.30 -14.13
N VAL A 103 -1.85 4.34 -13.90
CA VAL A 103 -3.22 4.38 -14.43
C VAL A 103 -4.20 5.00 -13.42
N GLY A 104 -4.11 4.57 -12.17
CA GLY A 104 -5.04 4.97 -11.10
C GLY A 104 -4.96 6.46 -10.75
N PHE A 105 -3.75 7.01 -10.66
CA PHE A 105 -3.58 8.41 -10.26
C PHE A 105 -4.17 9.41 -11.28
N PRO A 106 -3.92 9.30 -12.60
CA PRO A 106 -4.60 10.13 -13.58
C PRO A 106 -6.13 9.99 -13.55
N ALA A 107 -6.65 8.77 -13.41
CA ALA A 107 -8.09 8.53 -13.32
C ALA A 107 -8.69 9.22 -12.08
N VAL A 108 -8.04 9.12 -10.93
CA VAL A 108 -8.43 9.83 -9.71
C VAL A 108 -8.39 11.34 -9.90
N ARG A 109 -7.39 11.88 -10.58
CA ARG A 109 -7.26 13.32 -10.83
C ARG A 109 -8.35 13.85 -11.78
N ILE A 110 -8.74 13.05 -12.78
CA ILE A 110 -9.88 13.38 -13.64
C ILE A 110 -11.17 13.41 -12.82
N THR A 111 -11.41 12.39 -12.00
CA THR A 111 -12.57 12.32 -11.11
C THR A 111 -12.61 13.51 -10.15
N HIS A 112 -11.48 13.84 -9.53
CA HIS A 112 -11.36 15.00 -8.65
C HIS A 112 -11.68 16.32 -9.38
N ALA A 113 -11.12 16.54 -10.60
CA ALA A 113 -11.39 17.73 -11.38
C ALA A 113 -12.90 17.85 -11.72
N ALA A 114 -13.52 16.75 -12.14
CA ALA A 114 -14.95 16.71 -12.41
C ALA A 114 -15.79 17.03 -11.17
N LEU A 115 -15.48 16.45 -10.02
CA LEU A 115 -16.20 16.71 -8.76
C LEU A 115 -16.07 18.17 -8.32
N ILE A 116 -14.87 18.76 -8.44
CA ILE A 116 -14.65 20.18 -8.10
C ILE A 116 -15.43 21.09 -9.05
N SER A 117 -15.41 20.83 -10.36
CA SER A 117 -16.18 21.62 -11.34
C SER A 117 -17.69 21.57 -11.07
N VAL A 118 -18.23 20.38 -10.80
CA VAL A 118 -19.64 20.22 -10.45
C VAL A 118 -19.98 20.94 -9.15
N PHE A 119 -19.12 20.85 -8.14
CA PHE A 119 -19.32 21.54 -6.86
C PHE A 119 -19.32 23.08 -7.03
N ALA A 120 -18.47 23.59 -7.94
CA ALA A 120 -18.42 25.03 -8.27
C ALA A 120 -19.55 25.47 -9.20
N GLY A 121 -20.37 24.56 -9.73
CA GLY A 121 -21.40 24.88 -10.72
C GLY A 121 -20.85 25.23 -12.11
N GLU A 122 -19.64 24.74 -12.43
CA GLU A 122 -18.90 25.00 -13.65
C GLU A 122 -18.89 23.77 -14.57
N ALA A 123 -18.63 24.01 -15.86
CA ALA A 123 -18.38 22.90 -16.79
C ALA A 123 -17.07 22.20 -16.44
N VAL A 124 -17.01 20.87 -16.65
CA VAL A 124 -15.81 20.08 -16.38
C VAL A 124 -14.69 20.56 -17.29
N ALA A 125 -13.68 21.17 -16.70
CA ALA A 125 -12.49 21.65 -17.37
C ALA A 125 -11.23 21.10 -16.66
N VAL A 126 -10.20 20.85 -17.46
CA VAL A 126 -8.87 20.45 -16.94
C VAL A 126 -7.84 21.49 -17.37
N PRO A 127 -6.88 21.82 -16.48
CA PRO A 127 -5.80 22.73 -16.84
C PRO A 127 -5.01 22.22 -18.05
N PHE A 128 -4.60 23.12 -18.93
CA PHE A 128 -3.73 22.86 -20.09
C PHE A 128 -4.27 21.92 -21.16
N GLY A 129 -5.55 21.50 -21.07
CA GLY A 129 -6.15 20.51 -21.97
C GLY A 129 -5.92 19.07 -21.55
N TRP A 130 -6.71 18.15 -22.13
CA TRP A 130 -6.78 16.76 -21.68
C TRP A 130 -5.47 15.98 -21.81
N VAL A 131 -4.74 16.16 -22.92
CA VAL A 131 -3.49 15.41 -23.18
C VAL A 131 -2.43 15.82 -22.18
N ASP A 132 -2.18 17.11 -22.03
CA ASP A 132 -1.15 17.64 -21.11
C ASP A 132 -1.51 17.32 -19.66
N PHE A 133 -2.79 17.39 -19.32
CA PHE A 133 -3.27 17.00 -17.99
C PHE A 133 -2.98 15.52 -17.67
N ILE A 134 -3.26 14.62 -18.61
CA ILE A 134 -3.01 13.19 -18.43
C ILE A 134 -1.49 12.92 -18.30
N VAL A 135 -0.69 13.48 -19.21
CA VAL A 135 0.78 13.30 -19.20
C VAL A 135 1.37 13.84 -17.90
N TYR A 136 0.96 15.04 -17.47
CA TYR A 136 1.39 15.62 -16.20
C TYR A 136 1.05 14.71 -15.00
N ASN A 137 -0.17 14.17 -14.94
CA ASN A 137 -0.58 13.29 -13.86
C ASN A 137 0.09 11.91 -13.90
N ILE A 138 0.47 11.38 -15.07
CA ILE A 138 1.31 10.19 -15.19
C ILE A 138 2.69 10.47 -14.57
N ILE A 139 3.30 11.61 -14.86
CA ILE A 139 4.58 11.99 -14.25
C ILE A 139 4.45 12.12 -12.73
N LEU A 140 3.39 12.78 -12.24
CA LEU A 140 3.12 12.90 -10.80
C LEU A 140 2.80 11.58 -10.12
N SER A 141 2.32 10.58 -10.86
CA SER A 141 2.06 9.26 -10.28
C SER A 141 3.33 8.56 -9.79
N VAL A 142 4.50 8.89 -10.35
CA VAL A 142 5.77 8.24 -9.99
C VAL A 142 6.16 8.51 -8.53
N PRO A 143 6.32 9.76 -8.07
CA PRO A 143 6.62 10.04 -6.67
C PRO A 143 5.50 9.55 -5.74
N PHE A 144 4.23 9.63 -6.18
CA PHE A 144 3.11 9.09 -5.42
C PHE A 144 3.21 7.56 -5.24
N ALA A 145 3.52 6.83 -6.31
CA ALA A 145 3.70 5.38 -6.28
C ALA A 145 4.86 4.95 -5.35
N ILE A 146 5.97 5.70 -5.37
CA ILE A 146 7.11 5.45 -4.48
C ILE A 146 6.69 5.68 -3.01
N GLY A 147 6.01 6.79 -2.73
CA GLY A 147 5.50 7.11 -1.39
C GLY A 147 4.49 6.08 -0.90
N PHE A 148 3.53 5.70 -1.75
CA PHE A 148 2.55 4.66 -1.48
C PHE A 148 3.23 3.33 -1.16
N TRP A 149 4.12 2.85 -2.04
CA TRP A 149 4.84 1.60 -1.83
C TRP A 149 5.65 1.63 -0.53
N TRP A 150 6.38 2.70 -0.26
CA TRP A 150 7.17 2.83 0.96
C TRP A 150 6.29 2.80 2.23
N LEU A 151 5.19 3.54 2.24
CA LEU A 151 4.23 3.52 3.36
C LEU A 151 3.61 2.13 3.52
N HIS A 152 3.20 1.51 2.40
CA HIS A 152 2.60 0.19 2.38
C HIS A 152 3.55 -0.86 2.99
N GLU A 153 4.81 -0.92 2.55
CA GLU A 153 5.81 -1.87 3.08
C GLU A 153 6.13 -1.65 4.57
N ASN A 154 5.89 -0.46 5.10
CA ASN A 154 6.11 -0.17 6.52
C ASN A 154 4.85 -0.35 7.38
N PHE A 155 3.67 -0.13 6.82
CA PHE A 155 2.40 -0.17 7.55
C PHE A 155 1.68 -1.52 7.44
N ALA A 156 1.55 -2.04 6.22
CA ALA A 156 0.77 -3.25 5.96
C ALA A 156 1.27 -4.50 6.73
N PRO A 157 2.59 -4.79 6.86
CA PRO A 157 3.04 -5.93 7.64
C PRO A 157 2.65 -5.87 9.12
N ARG A 158 2.62 -4.66 9.72
CA ARG A 158 2.19 -4.47 11.11
C ARG A 158 0.70 -4.72 11.26
N TRP A 159 -0.08 -4.26 10.29
CA TRP A 159 -1.51 -4.49 10.26
C TRP A 159 -1.83 -5.98 10.03
N TRP A 160 -1.20 -6.62 9.05
CA TRP A 160 -1.40 -8.05 8.78
C TRP A 160 -1.01 -8.92 9.97
N MET A 161 0.04 -8.57 10.71
CA MET A 161 0.39 -9.26 11.95
C MET A 161 -0.72 -9.17 12.99
N TYR A 162 -1.43 -8.04 13.07
CA TYR A 162 -2.53 -7.84 14.01
C TYR A 162 -3.77 -8.67 13.64
N ILE A 163 -4.08 -8.85 12.36
CA ILE A 163 -5.27 -9.59 11.90
C ILE A 163 -4.98 -11.05 11.53
N ALA A 164 -3.73 -11.51 11.58
CA ALA A 164 -3.31 -12.85 11.14
C ALA A 164 -4.01 -14.00 11.88
N ASP A 165 -4.44 -13.80 13.12
CA ASP A 165 -5.09 -14.82 13.94
C ASP A 165 -6.47 -15.25 13.39
N HIS A 166 -7.13 -14.36 12.64
CA HIS A 166 -8.48 -14.62 12.12
C HIS A 166 -8.61 -14.35 10.61
N ASN A 167 -7.55 -13.87 9.96
CA ASN A 167 -7.53 -13.63 8.51
C ASN A 167 -6.49 -14.55 7.83
N PRO A 168 -6.93 -15.58 7.10
CA PRO A 168 -6.02 -16.58 6.53
C PRO A 168 -5.03 -16.00 5.52
N VAL A 169 -5.44 -15.01 4.72
CA VAL A 169 -4.55 -14.35 3.74
C VAL A 169 -3.49 -13.53 4.45
N ALA A 170 -3.83 -12.78 5.50
CA ALA A 170 -2.85 -12.07 6.31
C ALA A 170 -1.86 -13.03 6.99
N ALA A 171 -2.34 -14.16 7.52
CA ALA A 171 -1.49 -15.21 8.08
C ALA A 171 -0.49 -15.75 7.04
N GLN A 172 -0.94 -15.94 5.80
CA GLN A 172 -0.08 -16.38 4.70
C GLN A 172 0.98 -15.33 4.33
N TYR A 173 0.61 -14.03 4.27
CA TYR A 173 1.58 -12.95 4.05
C TYR A 173 2.65 -12.93 5.14
N MET A 174 2.27 -13.13 6.39
CA MET A 174 3.23 -13.18 7.49
C MET A 174 4.19 -14.36 7.38
N LYS A 175 3.74 -15.54 6.94
CA LYS A 175 4.61 -16.69 6.66
C LYS A 175 5.65 -16.37 5.58
N VAL A 176 5.23 -15.73 4.48
CA VAL A 176 6.13 -15.32 3.38
C VAL A 176 7.16 -14.29 3.87
N LEU A 177 6.74 -13.28 4.63
CA LEU A 177 7.64 -12.26 5.17
C LEU A 177 8.67 -12.86 6.13
N VAL A 178 8.25 -13.74 7.03
CA VAL A 178 9.16 -14.40 7.98
C VAL A 178 10.16 -15.33 7.25
N SER A 179 9.72 -16.06 6.23
CA SER A 179 10.60 -16.92 5.44
C SER A 179 11.66 -16.11 4.69
N SER A 180 11.28 -15.00 4.07
CA SER A 180 12.20 -14.11 3.35
C SER A 180 13.26 -13.47 4.26
N VAL A 181 12.88 -13.11 5.48
CA VAL A 181 13.83 -12.59 6.49
C VAL A 181 14.82 -13.68 6.93
N ARG A 182 14.33 -14.90 7.18
CA ARG A 182 15.20 -16.03 7.56
C ARG A 182 16.21 -16.36 6.47
N GLU A 183 15.78 -16.33 5.22
CA GLU A 183 16.65 -16.61 4.08
C GLU A 183 17.72 -15.53 3.89
N ARG A 184 17.35 -14.25 4.01
CA ARG A 184 18.34 -13.14 4.02
C ARG A 184 19.37 -13.31 5.13
N GLN A 185 18.95 -13.76 6.32
CA GLN A 185 19.86 -14.02 7.44
C GLN A 185 20.83 -15.18 7.16
N ARG A 186 20.38 -16.25 6.48
CA ARG A 186 21.23 -17.38 6.08
C ARG A 186 22.32 -16.98 5.09
N HIS A 187 22.02 -16.05 4.20
CA HIS A 187 22.95 -15.55 3.18
C HIS A 187 23.81 -14.36 3.65
N MET A 188 23.63 -13.88 4.89
CA MET A 188 24.51 -12.85 5.43
C MET A 188 25.89 -13.42 5.75
N PRO A 189 26.99 -12.72 5.30
CA PRO A 189 28.33 -13.08 5.70
C PRO A 189 28.47 -13.10 7.22
N GLN A 190 29.04 -14.16 7.77
CA GLN A 190 29.12 -14.39 9.23
C GLN A 190 29.72 -13.21 10.02
N GLY A 191 30.65 -12.45 9.41
CA GLY A 191 31.23 -11.26 10.02
C GLY A 191 30.20 -10.12 10.25
N ARG A 192 29.23 -9.93 9.35
CA ARG A 192 28.17 -8.93 9.49
C ARG A 192 27.14 -9.33 10.55
N ALA A 193 26.80 -10.60 10.62
CA ALA A 193 25.89 -11.15 11.64
C ALA A 193 26.44 -10.94 13.05
N ARG A 194 27.75 -11.20 13.28
CA ARG A 194 28.43 -10.95 14.55
C ARG A 194 28.47 -9.46 14.93
N GLY A 195 28.70 -8.58 13.96
CA GLY A 195 28.70 -7.12 14.17
C GLY A 195 27.34 -6.58 14.60
N MET A 196 26.26 -7.06 13.97
CA MET A 196 24.87 -6.65 14.32
C MET A 196 24.45 -7.19 15.70
N ALA A 197 24.80 -8.44 16.03
CA ALA A 197 24.54 -9.02 17.35
C ALA A 197 25.25 -8.23 18.46
N GLY A 198 26.51 -7.85 18.26
CA GLY A 198 27.26 -7.03 19.20
C GLY A 198 26.69 -5.61 19.39
N MET A 199 26.14 -5.01 18.33
CA MET A 199 25.45 -3.70 18.41
C MET A 199 24.14 -3.82 19.21
N GLN A 200 23.37 -4.86 18.99
CA GLN A 200 22.11 -5.10 19.68
C GLN A 200 22.32 -5.35 21.17
N GLU A 201 23.33 -6.12 21.52
CA GLU A 201 23.72 -6.35 22.91
C GLU A 201 24.17 -5.05 23.61
N ARG A 202 24.95 -4.21 22.96
CA ARG A 202 25.36 -2.89 23.49
C ARG A 202 24.15 -1.97 23.71
N ARG A 203 23.13 -1.99 22.83
CA ARG A 203 21.87 -1.23 23.00
C ARG A 203 21.07 -1.72 24.21
N LEU A 204 20.94 -3.05 24.38
CA LEU A 204 20.23 -3.64 25.52
C LEU A 204 20.93 -3.31 26.84
N ARG A 205 22.27 -3.42 26.89
CA ARG A 205 23.05 -3.04 28.09
C ARG A 205 22.92 -1.55 28.47
N ARG A 206 22.78 -0.65 27.48
CA ARG A 206 22.53 0.77 27.77
C ARG A 206 21.11 1.02 28.31
N ARG A 207 20.12 0.29 27.84
CA ARG A 207 18.73 0.42 28.28
C ARG A 207 18.50 -0.10 29.69
N ASN A 208 19.25 -1.10 30.12
CA ASN A 208 19.17 -1.66 31.47
C ASN A 208 19.98 -0.88 32.52
N LYS A 209 20.65 0.20 32.15
CA LYS A 209 21.42 1.08 33.06
C LYS A 209 20.70 2.40 33.35
N LEU A 210 19.52 2.62 32.77
CA LEU A 210 18.58 3.74 33.04
C LEU A 210 17.39 3.23 33.86
#